data_5f46e3e9454f979ce238d078a7a6706c
#
_entry.id   5f46e3e9454f979ce238d078a7a6706c
#
_cell.length_a   1.000
_cell.length_b   1.000
_cell.length_c   1.000
_cell.angle_alpha   90.00
_cell.angle_beta   90.00
_cell.angle_gamma   90.00
#
_symmetry.space_group_name_H-M   'P 1'
#
loop_
_entity.id
_entity.type
_entity.pdbx_description
1 polymer ?
#
loop_
_entity_poly.entity_id
_entity_poly.type
_entity_poly.pdbx_seq_one_letter_code
_entity_poly.pdbx_strand_id
1 'polypeptide(L)'
;FPLPVYHNGKLTKHVDKEQWKMEHFFMHQGYYTIVFDNNKQKYLMKDTTIGHVVVEKIFFKRKTVQQFVFDRLQGEWMLTSMNYKPLYQNKNASFLRFYHHFAVDSAFQVKSMADEVEFTAPDPEDDFSQISGVIMPEQWPDFKPTLIPRGIIYNIIYGQHYTETTRKIFLIRGIANGLEIELVFRKVKGKWKLVKFNS
;
A
#
# COMPACT_ATOMS: atom_id res chain seq x y z
N PHE A 1 24.65 13.23 -0.57
CA PHE A 1 25.60 12.31 0.04
C PHE A 1 26.56 13.06 0.97
N PRO A 2 26.94 12.44 2.09
CA PRO A 2 26.56 11.06 2.49
C PRO A 2 25.10 10.94 2.93
N LEU A 3 24.52 9.77 2.71
CA LEU A 3 23.12 9.48 3.04
C LEU A 3 23.03 8.94 4.47
N PRO A 4 22.31 9.60 5.40
CA PRO A 4 22.12 9.09 6.76
C PRO A 4 21.17 7.89 6.78
N VAL A 5 21.54 6.88 7.55
CA VAL A 5 20.76 5.66 7.74
C VAL A 5 20.43 5.52 9.22
N TYR A 6 19.14 5.36 9.52
CA TYR A 6 18.61 5.23 10.86
C TYR A 6 18.08 3.83 11.09
N HIS A 7 18.18 3.33 12.31
CA HIS A 7 17.49 2.14 12.78
C HIS A 7 16.64 2.55 13.98
N ASN A 8 15.34 2.39 13.82
CA ASN A 8 14.35 2.78 14.80
C ASN A 8 14.53 4.24 15.29
N GLY A 9 14.77 5.15 14.35
CA GLY A 9 14.97 6.57 14.62
C GLY A 9 16.36 6.96 15.13
N LYS A 10 17.25 5.99 15.35
CA LYS A 10 18.62 6.24 15.80
C LYS A 10 19.59 6.18 14.63
N LEU A 11 20.39 7.22 14.44
CA LEU A 11 21.41 7.28 13.41
C LEU A 11 22.45 6.17 13.65
N THR A 12 22.67 5.31 12.64
CA THR A 12 23.60 4.19 12.74
C THR A 12 24.80 4.34 11.83
N LYS A 13 24.63 4.90 10.65
CA LYS A 13 25.72 5.09 9.69
C LYS A 13 25.37 6.14 8.65
N HIS A 14 26.39 6.51 7.86
CA HIS A 14 26.23 7.25 6.63
C HIS A 14 26.69 6.38 5.47
N VAL A 15 26.03 6.48 4.32
CA VAL A 15 26.37 5.77 3.10
C VAL A 15 26.86 6.77 2.06
N ASP A 16 28.06 6.57 1.55
CA ASP A 16 28.63 7.40 0.49
C ASP A 16 28.10 6.99 -0.88
N LYS A 17 28.29 7.87 -1.86
CA LYS A 17 27.80 7.67 -3.22
C LYS A 17 28.31 6.36 -3.81
N GLU A 18 29.56 6.02 -3.58
CA GLU A 18 30.20 4.80 -4.08
C GLU A 18 29.65 3.53 -3.45
N GLN A 19 29.16 3.64 -2.22
CA GLN A 19 28.56 2.54 -1.46
C GLN A 19 27.07 2.37 -1.75
N TRP A 20 26.45 3.39 -2.33
CA TRP A 20 25.04 3.38 -2.67
C TRP A 20 24.79 2.50 -3.88
N LYS A 21 24.04 1.43 -3.69
CA LYS A 21 23.51 0.63 -4.78
C LYS A 21 22.04 0.96 -4.91
N MET A 22 21.66 1.55 -6.02
CA MET A 22 20.26 1.81 -6.30
C MET A 22 19.52 0.49 -6.37
N GLU A 23 18.49 0.38 -5.55
CA GLU A 23 17.58 -0.76 -5.64
C GLU A 23 16.77 -0.62 -6.93
N HIS A 24 16.78 -1.67 -7.74
CA HIS A 24 16.05 -1.69 -9.00
C HIS A 24 14.54 -1.94 -8.80
N PHE A 25 14.00 -1.66 -7.64
CA PHE A 25 12.62 -2.03 -7.32
C PHE A 25 11.60 -1.35 -8.23
N PHE A 26 11.82 -0.11 -8.62
CA PHE A 26 10.93 0.58 -9.55
C PHE A 26 10.99 0.00 -10.97
N MET A 27 12.05 -0.73 -11.29
CA MET A 27 12.23 -1.35 -12.61
C MET A 27 11.64 -2.78 -12.65
N HIS A 28 11.55 -3.45 -11.51
CA HIS A 28 11.11 -4.85 -11.43
C HIS A 28 9.71 -5.00 -10.84
N GLN A 29 9.23 -4.03 -10.07
CA GLN A 29 7.87 -4.03 -9.56
C GLN A 29 6.98 -3.25 -10.52
N GLY A 30 6.03 -3.93 -11.14
CA GLY A 30 5.06 -3.27 -12.02
C GLY A 30 4.03 -2.42 -11.28
N TYR A 31 4.07 -2.32 -9.95
CA TYR A 31 3.06 -1.67 -9.13
C TYR A 31 3.62 -1.15 -7.79
N TYR A 32 2.86 -0.28 -7.17
CA TYR A 32 3.06 0.17 -5.78
C TYR A 32 1.72 0.27 -5.06
N THR A 33 1.75 0.42 -3.75
CA THR A 33 0.56 0.51 -2.92
C THR A 33 0.48 1.83 -2.16
N ILE A 34 -0.73 2.21 -1.78
CA ILE A 34 -0.98 3.34 -0.90
C ILE A 34 -2.08 2.95 0.07
N VAL A 35 -1.88 3.24 1.36
CA VAL A 35 -2.91 3.09 2.39
C VAL A 35 -3.49 4.46 2.68
N PHE A 36 -4.81 4.59 2.59
CA PHE A 36 -5.55 5.78 3.02
C PHE A 36 -6.55 5.41 4.11
N ASP A 37 -6.81 6.34 5.03
CA ASP A 37 -7.87 6.19 6.02
C ASP A 37 -9.26 6.40 5.43
N ASN A 38 -9.36 7.29 4.43
CA ASN A 38 -10.62 7.66 3.80
C ASN A 38 -10.41 8.21 2.38
N ASN A 39 -11.50 8.39 1.65
CA ASN A 39 -11.46 8.91 0.28
C ASN A 39 -10.95 10.35 0.17
N LYS A 40 -11.12 11.17 1.21
CA LYS A 40 -10.66 12.57 1.20
C LYS A 40 -9.15 12.68 1.07
N GLN A 41 -8.41 11.69 1.59
CA GLN A 41 -6.94 11.69 1.50
C GLN A 41 -6.41 11.43 0.09
N LYS A 42 -7.25 10.93 -0.81
CA LYS A 42 -6.82 10.58 -2.19
C LYS A 42 -6.35 11.79 -3.01
N TYR A 43 -6.75 13.02 -2.63
CA TYR A 43 -6.28 14.22 -3.32
C TYR A 43 -4.75 14.35 -3.29
N LEU A 44 -4.10 13.79 -2.28
CA LEU A 44 -2.64 13.84 -2.13
C LEU A 44 -1.90 13.22 -3.32
N MET A 45 -2.50 12.26 -4.01
CA MET A 45 -1.90 11.66 -5.21
C MET A 45 -1.72 12.64 -6.37
N LYS A 46 -2.51 13.73 -6.38
CA LYS A 46 -2.51 14.75 -7.44
C LYS A 46 -1.98 16.09 -6.94
N ASP A 47 -1.62 16.21 -5.68
CA ASP A 47 -1.14 17.44 -5.07
C ASP A 47 0.32 17.70 -5.48
N THR A 48 0.53 18.67 -6.35
CA THR A 48 1.86 19.04 -6.85
C THR A 48 2.66 19.89 -5.86
N THR A 49 2.06 20.31 -4.75
CA THR A 49 2.73 21.13 -3.72
C THR A 49 3.47 20.29 -2.67
N ILE A 50 3.30 18.97 -2.67
CA ILE A 50 3.96 18.08 -1.73
C ILE A 50 5.46 18.14 -1.92
N GLY A 51 6.18 18.35 -0.82
CA GLY A 51 7.64 18.41 -0.80
C GLY A 51 8.32 17.32 0.01
N HIS A 52 7.56 16.36 0.54
CA HIS A 52 8.06 15.27 1.37
C HIS A 52 7.26 14.00 1.10
N VAL A 53 7.95 12.91 0.73
CA VAL A 53 7.34 11.62 0.46
C VAL A 53 8.18 10.53 1.10
N VAL A 54 7.53 9.54 1.68
CA VAL A 54 8.20 8.34 2.21
C VAL A 54 7.74 7.15 1.38
N VAL A 55 8.70 6.40 0.86
CA VAL A 55 8.44 5.08 0.26
C VAL A 55 8.82 4.02 1.28
N GLU A 56 7.84 3.23 1.68
CA GLU A 56 8.05 2.13 2.62
C GLU A 56 8.21 0.83 1.84
N LYS A 57 9.33 0.16 2.03
CA LYS A 57 9.51 -1.23 1.60
C LYS A 57 9.16 -2.12 2.78
N ILE A 58 8.02 -2.79 2.68
CA ILE A 58 7.45 -3.60 3.76
C ILE A 58 7.80 -5.07 3.52
N PHE A 59 8.57 -5.62 4.44
CA PHE A 59 8.95 -7.04 4.44
C PHE A 59 8.05 -7.78 5.42
N PHE A 60 6.95 -8.34 4.95
CA PHE A 60 5.97 -8.98 5.81
C PHE A 60 6.56 -10.17 6.59
N LYS A 61 7.33 -11.01 5.92
CA LYS A 61 7.93 -12.20 6.55
C LYS A 61 8.94 -11.82 7.64
N ARG A 62 9.77 -10.81 7.39
CA ARG A 62 10.76 -10.31 8.34
C ARG A 62 10.16 -9.42 9.41
N LYS A 63 8.91 -8.95 9.22
CA LYS A 63 8.23 -8.00 10.10
C LYS A 63 9.01 -6.70 10.28
N THR A 64 9.61 -6.21 9.20
CA THR A 64 10.38 -4.97 9.17
C THR A 64 9.94 -4.06 8.03
N VAL A 65 10.19 -2.77 8.19
CA VAL A 65 9.92 -1.73 7.20
C VAL A 65 11.19 -0.93 6.98
N GLN A 66 11.59 -0.81 5.72
CA GLN A 66 12.64 0.10 5.30
C GLN A 66 11.99 1.34 4.68
N GLN A 67 12.24 2.50 5.27
CA GLN A 67 11.71 3.77 4.81
C GLN A 67 12.75 4.52 4.00
N PHE A 68 12.38 4.93 2.79
CA PHE A 68 13.16 5.82 1.93
C PHE A 68 12.51 7.20 1.99
N VAL A 69 13.20 8.17 2.56
CA VAL A 69 12.67 9.52 2.72
C VAL A 69 13.13 10.41 1.58
N PHE A 70 12.17 10.96 0.85
CA PHE A 70 12.42 11.85 -0.26
C PHE A 70 11.91 13.25 0.10
N ASP A 71 12.75 14.26 -0.15
CA ASP A 71 12.40 15.66 -0.02
C ASP A 71 12.64 16.39 -1.34
N ARG A 72 11.78 17.39 -1.61
CA ARG A 72 11.97 18.26 -2.76
C ARG A 72 12.88 19.40 -2.35
N LEU A 73 14.08 19.41 -2.93
CA LEU A 73 15.10 20.41 -2.68
C LEU A 73 15.39 21.15 -3.99
N GLN A 74 15.18 22.47 -4.00
CA GLN A 74 15.38 23.30 -5.21
C GLN A 74 14.59 22.78 -6.43
N GLY A 75 13.35 22.31 -6.18
CA GLY A 75 12.46 21.81 -7.23
C GLY A 75 12.69 20.36 -7.65
N GLU A 76 13.71 19.69 -7.14
CA GLU A 76 14.04 18.31 -7.49
C GLU A 76 13.84 17.36 -6.31
N TRP A 77 13.34 16.16 -6.61
CA TRP A 77 13.18 15.11 -5.61
C TRP A 77 14.52 14.44 -5.31
N MET A 78 14.88 14.41 -4.03
CA MET A 78 16.14 13.82 -3.58
C MET A 78 15.89 12.86 -2.42
N LEU A 79 16.55 11.71 -2.44
CA LEU A 79 16.60 10.79 -1.31
C LEU A 79 17.48 11.41 -0.22
N THR A 80 16.88 11.72 0.93
CA THR A 80 17.55 12.44 2.03
C THR A 80 17.92 11.57 3.22
N SER A 81 17.23 10.46 3.42
CA SER A 81 17.55 9.51 4.48
C SER A 81 16.91 8.16 4.26
N MET A 82 17.40 7.15 4.97
CA MET A 82 16.77 5.85 5.12
C MET A 82 16.56 5.52 6.59
N ASN A 83 15.48 4.81 6.90
CA ASN A 83 15.18 4.38 8.26
C ASN A 83 14.63 2.95 8.25
N TYR A 84 15.12 2.12 9.16
CA TYR A 84 14.61 0.77 9.38
C TYR A 84 13.82 0.74 10.69
N LYS A 85 12.60 0.21 10.63
CA LYS A 85 11.72 0.09 11.80
C LYS A 85 11.09 -1.29 11.86
N PRO A 86 10.79 -1.80 13.06
CA PRO A 86 9.93 -2.98 13.19
C PRO A 86 8.53 -2.67 12.66
N LEU A 87 7.89 -3.67 12.04
CA LEU A 87 6.55 -3.52 11.50
C LEU A 87 5.51 -3.13 12.58
N TYR A 88 5.65 -3.66 13.81
CA TYR A 88 4.71 -3.35 14.90
C TYR A 88 4.65 -1.87 15.29
N GLN A 89 5.67 -1.08 14.95
CA GLN A 89 5.68 0.37 15.20
C GLN A 89 5.02 1.18 14.08
N ASN A 90 4.63 0.53 12.99
CA ASN A 90 3.95 1.21 11.90
C ASN A 90 2.56 1.65 12.35
N LYS A 91 2.13 2.84 11.92
CA LYS A 91 0.79 3.35 12.25
C LYS A 91 -0.33 2.47 11.69
N ASN A 92 -0.05 1.70 10.65
CA ASN A 92 -0.97 0.75 10.04
C ASN A 92 -0.70 -0.69 10.47
N ALA A 93 0.03 -0.93 11.56
CA ALA A 93 0.51 -2.26 11.95
C ALA A 93 -0.62 -3.29 12.09
N SER A 94 -1.73 -2.93 12.72
CA SER A 94 -2.88 -3.83 12.87
C SER A 94 -3.43 -4.27 11.51
N PHE A 95 -3.65 -3.31 10.62
CA PHE A 95 -4.14 -3.59 9.27
C PHE A 95 -3.11 -4.41 8.47
N LEU A 96 -1.82 -4.05 8.52
CA LEU A 96 -0.78 -4.73 7.76
C LEU A 96 -0.57 -6.18 8.19
N ARG A 97 -0.69 -6.48 9.48
CA ARG A 97 -0.67 -7.87 9.98
C ARG A 97 -1.83 -8.69 9.42
N PHE A 98 -3.02 -8.11 9.43
CA PHE A 98 -4.18 -8.73 8.82
C PHE A 98 -3.96 -8.93 7.31
N TYR A 99 -3.52 -7.88 6.61
CA TYR A 99 -3.33 -7.92 5.16
C TYR A 99 -2.31 -8.98 4.74
N HIS A 100 -1.24 -9.15 5.49
CA HIS A 100 -0.26 -10.20 5.22
C HIS A 100 -0.89 -11.60 5.15
N HIS A 101 -1.74 -11.92 6.11
CA HIS A 101 -2.48 -13.19 6.10
C HIS A 101 -3.51 -13.24 4.96
N PHE A 102 -4.26 -12.17 4.77
CA PHE A 102 -5.25 -12.06 3.70
C PHE A 102 -4.62 -12.29 2.32
N ALA A 103 -3.47 -11.72 2.06
CA ALA A 103 -2.83 -11.78 0.74
C ALA A 103 -2.37 -13.19 0.33
N VAL A 104 -2.08 -14.07 1.29
CA VAL A 104 -1.45 -15.38 1.01
C VAL A 104 -2.38 -16.59 1.23
N ASP A 105 -3.55 -16.39 1.81
CA ASP A 105 -4.44 -17.49 2.21
C ASP A 105 -5.83 -17.29 1.64
N SER A 106 -6.19 -18.08 0.63
CA SER A 106 -7.48 -17.98 -0.08
C SER A 106 -8.67 -18.26 0.83
N ALA A 107 -8.56 -19.22 1.75
CA ALA A 107 -9.62 -19.53 2.70
C ALA A 107 -9.82 -18.39 3.69
N PHE A 108 -8.72 -17.78 4.14
CA PHE A 108 -8.78 -16.61 5.01
C PHE A 108 -9.37 -15.39 4.29
N GLN A 109 -9.11 -15.22 3.00
CA GLN A 109 -9.77 -14.16 2.21
C GLN A 109 -11.28 -14.26 2.30
N VAL A 110 -11.84 -15.45 2.03
CA VAL A 110 -13.28 -15.67 2.09
C VAL A 110 -13.84 -15.42 3.49
N LYS A 111 -13.17 -15.91 4.53
CA LYS A 111 -13.56 -15.65 5.93
C LYS A 111 -13.49 -14.17 6.32
N SER A 112 -12.63 -13.41 5.66
CA SER A 112 -12.39 -11.99 5.95
C SER A 112 -13.25 -11.06 5.11
N MET A 113 -14.32 -11.55 4.52
CA MET A 113 -15.25 -10.73 3.77
C MET A 113 -16.50 -10.42 4.58
N ALA A 114 -17.09 -9.26 4.34
CA ALA A 114 -18.44 -8.95 4.78
C ALA A 114 -19.44 -9.89 4.10
N ASP A 115 -20.63 -10.03 4.67
CA ASP A 115 -21.68 -10.90 4.10
C ASP A 115 -22.04 -10.49 2.67
N GLU A 116 -22.01 -9.20 2.41
CA GLU A 116 -22.17 -8.60 1.09
C GLU A 116 -21.00 -7.65 0.81
N VAL A 117 -20.33 -7.84 -0.32
CA VAL A 117 -19.18 -7.01 -0.72
C VAL A 117 -19.55 -6.26 -1.99
N GLU A 118 -19.50 -4.95 -1.93
CA GLU A 118 -19.70 -4.10 -3.11
C GLU A 118 -18.49 -4.22 -4.05
N PHE A 119 -18.76 -4.20 -5.36
CA PHE A 119 -17.68 -4.20 -6.34
C PHE A 119 -17.99 -3.31 -7.54
N THR A 120 -16.93 -2.85 -8.18
CA THR A 120 -16.94 -2.22 -9.50
C THR A 120 -15.80 -2.81 -10.30
N ALA A 121 -16.08 -3.20 -11.53
CA ALA A 121 -15.09 -3.80 -12.43
C ALA A 121 -15.34 -3.35 -13.87
N PRO A 122 -14.34 -3.42 -14.76
CA PRO A 122 -14.56 -3.21 -16.18
C PRO A 122 -15.61 -4.18 -16.73
N ASP A 123 -16.44 -3.70 -17.64
CA ASP A 123 -17.41 -4.55 -18.34
C ASP A 123 -16.65 -5.41 -19.35
N PRO A 124 -16.75 -6.75 -19.27
CA PRO A 124 -16.08 -7.62 -20.22
C PRO A 124 -16.62 -7.51 -21.65
N GLU A 125 -17.81 -6.94 -21.83
CA GLU A 125 -18.46 -6.78 -23.14
C GLU A 125 -18.33 -5.35 -23.72
N ASP A 126 -17.86 -4.39 -22.92
CA ASP A 126 -17.71 -2.99 -23.36
C ASP A 126 -16.51 -2.34 -22.67
N ASP A 127 -15.45 -2.11 -23.41
CA ASP A 127 -14.18 -1.54 -22.94
C ASP A 127 -14.31 -0.14 -22.30
N PHE A 128 -15.43 0.53 -22.52
CA PHE A 128 -15.65 1.90 -22.04
C PHE A 128 -16.61 1.99 -20.86
N SER A 129 -17.18 0.85 -20.43
CA SER A 129 -18.14 0.83 -19.33
C SER A 129 -17.63 0.01 -18.15
N GLN A 130 -18.34 0.16 -17.04
CA GLN A 130 -18.08 -0.57 -15.81
C GLN A 130 -19.36 -1.25 -15.35
N ILE A 131 -19.20 -2.44 -14.79
CA ILE A 131 -20.25 -3.12 -14.06
C ILE A 131 -20.05 -2.93 -12.57
N SER A 132 -21.13 -2.80 -11.83
CA SER A 132 -21.10 -2.74 -10.37
C SER A 132 -22.19 -3.61 -9.79
N GLY A 133 -21.99 -4.06 -8.58
CA GLY A 133 -22.94 -4.92 -7.89
C GLY A 133 -22.44 -5.32 -6.51
N VAL A 134 -23.00 -6.42 -6.05
CA VAL A 134 -22.69 -7.02 -4.75
C VAL A 134 -22.37 -8.49 -4.97
N ILE A 135 -21.30 -8.97 -4.32
CA ILE A 135 -20.98 -10.39 -4.29
C ILE A 135 -21.06 -10.95 -2.88
N MET A 136 -21.35 -12.23 -2.79
CA MET A 136 -21.23 -12.99 -1.56
C MET A 136 -19.80 -13.54 -1.42
N PRO A 137 -19.34 -13.86 -0.20
CA PRO A 137 -17.98 -14.37 0.01
C PRO A 137 -17.61 -15.56 -0.86
N GLU A 138 -18.55 -16.46 -1.15
CA GLU A 138 -18.33 -17.65 -1.96
C GLU A 138 -17.98 -17.34 -3.42
N GLN A 139 -18.38 -16.17 -3.91
CA GLN A 139 -18.12 -15.71 -5.27
C GLN A 139 -16.74 -15.07 -5.44
N TRP A 140 -16.04 -14.80 -4.34
CA TRP A 140 -14.74 -14.10 -4.37
C TRP A 140 -13.73 -14.72 -5.33
N PRO A 141 -13.56 -16.06 -5.39
CA PRO A 141 -12.59 -16.65 -6.33
C PRO A 141 -12.82 -16.25 -7.80
N ASP A 142 -14.07 -15.99 -8.18
CA ASP A 142 -14.42 -15.62 -9.56
C ASP A 142 -14.30 -14.12 -9.82
N PHE A 143 -14.36 -13.29 -8.79
CA PHE A 143 -14.38 -11.83 -8.91
C PHE A 143 -13.12 -11.14 -8.41
N LYS A 144 -12.28 -11.83 -7.65
CA LYS A 144 -11.09 -11.20 -7.04
C LYS A 144 -10.17 -10.59 -8.11
N PRO A 145 -9.52 -9.46 -7.78
CA PRO A 145 -8.52 -8.88 -8.65
C PRO A 145 -7.41 -9.86 -8.99
N THR A 146 -6.84 -9.73 -10.17
CA THR A 146 -5.74 -10.59 -10.62
C THR A 146 -4.45 -10.35 -9.84
N LEU A 147 -4.30 -9.17 -9.24
CA LEU A 147 -3.15 -8.79 -8.44
C LEU A 147 -3.58 -8.49 -7.01
N ILE A 148 -3.12 -9.30 -6.07
CA ILE A 148 -3.17 -9.04 -4.63
C ILE A 148 -1.72 -9.09 -4.14
N PRO A 149 -1.07 -7.93 -3.92
CA PRO A 149 0.34 -7.87 -3.56
C PRO A 149 0.65 -8.62 -2.27
N ARG A 150 1.78 -9.34 -2.26
CA ARG A 150 2.21 -10.12 -1.10
C ARG A 150 3.73 -10.15 -0.97
N GLY A 151 4.21 -10.58 0.19
CA GLY A 151 5.63 -10.78 0.46
C GLY A 151 6.36 -9.50 0.77
N ILE A 152 6.80 -8.80 -0.24
CA ILE A 152 7.43 -7.49 -0.13
C ILE A 152 6.58 -6.51 -0.94
N ILE A 153 6.13 -5.43 -0.30
CA ILE A 153 5.37 -4.39 -0.99
C ILE A 153 6.05 -3.03 -0.82
N TYR A 154 5.82 -2.15 -1.79
CA TYR A 154 6.27 -0.76 -1.74
C TYR A 154 5.05 0.12 -1.54
N ASN A 155 5.01 0.81 -0.40
CA ASN A 155 3.87 1.64 0.01
C ASN A 155 4.30 3.10 0.07
N ILE A 156 3.51 4.00 -0.52
CA ILE A 156 3.85 5.41 -0.60
C ILE A 156 3.05 6.20 0.42
N ILE A 157 3.74 7.05 1.18
CA ILE A 157 3.14 7.99 2.12
C ILE A 157 3.38 9.41 1.59
N TYR A 158 2.30 10.11 1.23
CA TYR A 158 2.31 11.49 0.73
C TYR A 158 2.10 12.53 1.84
N GLY A 159 2.17 12.10 3.12
CA GLY A 159 1.89 12.97 4.26
C GLY A 159 0.48 12.78 4.83
N GLN A 160 -0.28 11.77 4.39
CA GLN A 160 -1.56 11.43 4.99
C GLN A 160 -1.38 11.03 6.45
N HIS A 161 -2.21 11.59 7.32
CA HIS A 161 -2.24 11.26 8.72
C HIS A 161 -3.10 10.02 8.96
N TYR A 162 -2.55 9.05 9.67
CA TYR A 162 -3.24 7.81 10.02
C TYR A 162 -3.82 7.93 11.42
N THR A 163 -5.10 8.28 11.49
CA THR A 163 -5.86 8.40 12.74
C THR A 163 -6.99 7.37 12.82
N GLU A 164 -7.41 6.81 11.69
CA GLU A 164 -8.48 5.83 11.63
C GLU A 164 -7.93 4.44 11.95
N THR A 165 -8.56 3.77 12.93
CA THR A 165 -8.15 2.44 13.38
C THR A 165 -9.10 1.34 12.93
N THR A 166 -10.26 1.68 12.33
CA THR A 166 -11.32 0.75 11.99
C THR A 166 -11.64 0.69 10.50
N ARG A 167 -10.99 1.53 9.69
CA ARG A 167 -11.19 1.56 8.23
C ARG A 167 -9.88 1.85 7.54
N LYS A 168 -9.60 1.12 6.47
CA LYS A 168 -8.47 1.38 5.58
C LYS A 168 -8.88 1.17 4.13
N ILE A 169 -8.38 2.04 3.27
CA ILE A 169 -8.43 1.88 1.82
C ILE A 169 -7.04 1.48 1.37
N PHE A 170 -6.94 0.32 0.75
CA PHE A 170 -5.69 -0.20 0.21
C PHE A 170 -5.74 -0.07 -1.31
N LEU A 171 -4.95 0.86 -1.84
CA LEU A 171 -4.90 1.17 -3.26
C LEU A 171 -3.65 0.53 -3.88
N ILE A 172 -3.83 -0.15 -5.00
CA ILE A 172 -2.76 -0.78 -5.78
C ILE A 172 -2.74 -0.08 -7.13
N ARG A 173 -1.61 0.52 -7.48
CA ARG A 173 -1.45 1.22 -8.74
C ARG A 173 -0.29 0.67 -9.55
N GLY A 174 -0.54 0.44 -10.83
CA GLY A 174 0.49 0.04 -11.78
C GLY A 174 1.40 1.21 -12.14
N ILE A 175 2.65 0.87 -12.40
CA ILE A 175 3.63 1.82 -12.94
C ILE A 175 3.53 1.75 -14.47
N ALA A 176 3.02 2.80 -15.09
CA ALA A 176 2.93 2.97 -16.56
C ALA A 176 1.99 2.01 -17.30
N ASN A 177 1.10 1.29 -16.62
CA ASN A 177 0.16 0.35 -17.26
C ASN A 177 -1.33 0.65 -16.99
N GLY A 178 -1.63 1.74 -16.28
CA GLY A 178 -3.02 2.14 -15.99
C GLY A 178 -3.75 1.26 -14.98
N LEU A 179 -3.09 0.25 -14.40
CA LEU A 179 -3.72 -0.60 -13.38
C LEU A 179 -4.07 0.21 -12.14
N GLU A 180 -5.30 0.06 -11.68
CA GLU A 180 -5.74 0.60 -10.41
C GLU A 180 -6.73 -0.36 -9.76
N ILE A 181 -6.39 -0.84 -8.57
CA ILE A 181 -7.21 -1.75 -7.77
C ILE A 181 -7.38 -1.11 -6.39
N GLU A 182 -8.60 -1.11 -5.90
CA GLU A 182 -8.92 -0.57 -4.59
C GLU A 182 -9.59 -1.64 -3.74
N LEU A 183 -9.06 -1.88 -2.55
CA LEU A 183 -9.64 -2.77 -1.55
C LEU A 183 -10.00 -1.94 -0.32
N VAL A 184 -11.26 -1.94 0.09
CA VAL A 184 -11.72 -1.22 1.26
C VAL A 184 -12.01 -2.21 2.38
N PHE A 185 -11.33 -2.01 3.50
CA PHE A 185 -11.45 -2.85 4.68
C PHE A 185 -12.06 -2.06 5.84
N ARG A 186 -12.87 -2.74 6.63
CA ARG A 186 -13.47 -2.19 7.85
C ARG A 186 -13.35 -3.19 8.98
N LYS A 187 -13.07 -2.70 10.19
CA LYS A 187 -13.07 -3.51 11.40
C LYS A 187 -14.50 -3.67 11.91
N VAL A 188 -14.94 -4.92 12.00
CA VAL A 188 -16.27 -5.28 12.51
C VAL A 188 -16.07 -6.25 13.67
N LYS A 189 -16.53 -5.90 14.85
CA LYS A 189 -16.35 -6.71 16.08
C LYS A 189 -14.88 -7.11 16.30
N GLY A 190 -13.97 -6.17 16.10
CA GLY A 190 -12.54 -6.38 16.29
C GLY A 190 -11.81 -7.12 15.17
N LYS A 191 -12.51 -7.50 14.10
CA LYS A 191 -11.92 -8.22 12.96
C LYS A 191 -11.99 -7.39 11.68
N TRP A 192 -10.92 -7.36 10.93
CA TRP A 192 -10.89 -6.72 9.61
C TRP A 192 -11.71 -7.53 8.60
N LYS A 193 -12.55 -6.82 7.84
CA LYS A 193 -13.38 -7.39 6.78
C LYS A 193 -13.23 -6.57 5.49
N LEU A 194 -13.13 -7.25 4.35
CA LEU A 194 -13.26 -6.61 3.05
C LEU A 194 -14.74 -6.26 2.83
N VAL A 195 -15.03 -4.99 2.59
CA VAL A 195 -16.40 -4.49 2.40
C VAL A 195 -16.67 -3.99 0.98
N LYS A 196 -15.61 -3.63 0.26
CA LYS A 196 -15.73 -3.13 -1.11
C LYS A 196 -14.43 -3.35 -1.87
N PHE A 197 -14.51 -3.58 -3.17
CA PHE A 197 -13.35 -3.54 -4.05
C PHE A 197 -13.72 -3.00 -5.43
N ASN A 198 -12.74 -2.36 -6.07
CA ASN A 198 -12.81 -1.88 -7.43
C ASN A 198 -11.58 -2.41 -8.18
N SER A 199 -11.76 -2.79 -9.40
CA SER A 199 -10.67 -3.27 -10.24
C SER A 199 -10.76 -2.73 -11.67
#